data_677cb28981b0c4b6cb221b263b83b742
#
_entry.id   677cb28981b0c4b6cb221b263b83b742
#
_cell.length_a   1.000
_cell.length_b   1.000
_cell.length_c   1.000
_cell.angle_alpha   90.00
_cell.angle_beta   90.00
_cell.angle_gamma   90.00
#
_symmetry.space_group_name_H-M   'P 1'
#
loop_
_entity.id
_entity.type
_entity.pdbx_description
1 polymer ?
#
loop_
_entity_poly.entity_id
_entity_poly.type
_entity_poly.pdbx_seq_one_letter_code
_entity_poly.pdbx_strand_id
1 'polypeptide(L)'
;MTRLKTFLAAALLATGMEAGAQNFDDYFVDQTLRIDYNFAGNVNEQHIAVDELKMMPRWYGKRKRLAELPMEGNGQITVRDHRTGTVIYRNSFSTLFQEWLSYPESKTATKSFENVFLVPMPKDTVDITVDLRNNRRDITAQLTHQVVPSDILIRHVGHRHVTPYETIQQAKDTTRCIHIAFLAEGY
;
A
#
# COMPACT_ATOMS: atom_id res chain seq x y z
N MET A 1 56.98 -35.78 18.14
CA MET A 1 56.51 -34.34 18.21
C MET A 1 55.23 -34.20 17.40
N THR A 2 54.12 -34.36 18.05
CA THR A 2 52.78 -34.41 17.43
C THR A 2 52.14 -33.05 17.58
N ARG A 3 51.90 -32.35 16.47
CA ARG A 3 51.20 -31.04 16.48
C ARG A 3 49.71 -31.27 16.50
N LEU A 4 49.08 -30.91 17.62
CA LEU A 4 47.65 -30.90 17.82
C LEU A 4 47.06 -29.67 17.09
N LYS A 5 46.29 -29.88 16.02
CA LYS A 5 45.57 -28.82 15.32
C LYS A 5 44.21 -28.63 16.02
N THR A 6 44.09 -27.55 16.75
CA THR A 6 42.83 -27.11 17.35
C THR A 6 41.99 -26.52 16.27
N PHE A 7 40.86 -27.17 15.87
CA PHE A 7 39.82 -26.60 15.04
C PHE A 7 38.89 -25.77 15.92
N LEU A 8 38.95 -24.45 15.76
CA LEU A 8 38.00 -23.52 16.34
C LEU A 8 36.76 -23.52 15.45
N ALA A 9 35.70 -24.23 15.85
CA ALA A 9 34.41 -24.18 15.21
C ALA A 9 33.70 -22.89 15.66
N ALA A 10 33.71 -21.87 14.78
CA ALA A 10 32.86 -20.70 14.95
C ALA A 10 31.41 -21.10 14.67
N ALA A 11 30.62 -21.30 15.71
CA ALA A 11 29.17 -21.44 15.61
C ALA A 11 28.58 -20.08 15.24
N LEU A 12 28.22 -19.91 13.98
CA LEU A 12 27.41 -18.80 13.52
C LEU A 12 25.99 -19.02 14.08
N LEU A 13 25.67 -18.36 15.18
CA LEU A 13 24.29 -18.20 15.64
C LEU A 13 23.58 -17.30 14.62
N ALA A 14 22.97 -17.91 13.61
CA ALA A 14 21.94 -17.26 12.81
C ALA A 14 20.74 -17.06 13.74
N THR A 15 20.66 -15.91 14.37
CA THR A 15 19.41 -15.44 14.98
C THR A 15 18.44 -15.22 13.83
N GLY A 16 17.66 -16.25 13.50
CA GLY A 16 16.50 -16.11 12.67
C GLY A 16 15.59 -15.11 13.38
N MET A 17 15.53 -13.88 12.87
CA MET A 17 14.42 -12.99 13.20
C MET A 17 13.17 -13.71 12.68
N GLU A 18 12.47 -14.41 13.58
CA GLU A 18 11.09 -14.78 13.32
C GLU A 18 10.37 -13.47 12.99
N ALA A 19 9.97 -13.33 11.74
CA ALA A 19 9.02 -12.30 11.35
C ALA A 19 7.71 -12.66 12.05
N GLY A 20 7.59 -12.28 13.32
CA GLY A 20 6.37 -12.42 14.09
C GLY A 20 5.24 -11.86 13.24
N ALA A 21 4.16 -12.62 13.08
CA ALA A 21 3.00 -12.18 12.31
C ALA A 21 2.55 -10.83 12.89
N GLN A 22 2.72 -9.77 12.10
CA GLN A 22 2.34 -8.42 12.53
C GLN A 22 0.85 -8.41 12.82
N ASN A 23 0.50 -8.09 14.07
CA ASN A 23 -0.88 -7.93 14.45
C ASN A 23 -1.39 -6.57 13.95
N PHE A 24 -2.55 -6.56 13.30
CA PHE A 24 -3.17 -5.34 12.80
C PHE A 24 -3.34 -4.28 13.90
N ASP A 25 -3.84 -4.71 15.04
CA ASP A 25 -4.16 -3.82 16.15
C ASP A 25 -2.94 -3.22 16.86
N ASP A 26 -1.73 -3.66 16.56
CA ASP A 26 -0.50 -3.04 17.09
C ASP A 26 -0.20 -1.71 16.38
N TYR A 27 -0.53 -1.60 15.10
CA TYR A 27 -0.14 -0.47 14.24
C TYR A 27 -1.32 0.36 13.73
N PHE A 28 -2.53 -0.21 13.67
CA PHE A 28 -3.66 0.41 12.98
C PHE A 28 -4.92 0.46 13.84
N VAL A 29 -5.78 1.43 13.52
CA VAL A 29 -7.16 1.50 14.02
C VAL A 29 -8.13 1.00 12.95
N ASP A 30 -9.36 0.64 13.34
CA ASP A 30 -10.40 0.18 12.39
C ASP A 30 -11.00 1.32 11.58
N GLN A 31 -10.13 2.04 10.85
CA GLN A 31 -10.45 3.16 9.97
C GLN A 31 -9.59 3.07 8.71
N THR A 32 -10.00 3.75 7.66
CA THR A 32 -9.27 3.83 6.40
C THR A 32 -8.62 5.21 6.26
N LEU A 33 -7.33 5.23 5.98
CA LEU A 33 -6.65 6.38 5.41
C LEU A 33 -6.79 6.28 3.88
N ARG A 34 -7.56 7.18 3.29
CA ARG A 34 -7.61 7.39 1.85
C ARG A 34 -6.59 8.46 1.49
N ILE A 35 -5.79 8.15 0.50
CA ILE A 35 -4.74 9.04 -0.03
C ILE A 35 -5.04 9.27 -1.50
N ASP A 36 -5.29 10.50 -1.86
CA ASP A 36 -5.48 10.91 -3.24
C ASP A 36 -4.14 11.40 -3.77
N TYR A 37 -3.68 10.82 -4.88
CA TYR A 37 -2.44 11.18 -5.56
C TYR A 37 -2.71 11.62 -6.99
N ASN A 38 -1.89 12.51 -7.47
CA ASN A 38 -1.75 12.83 -8.88
C ASN A 38 -0.47 12.18 -9.43
N PHE A 39 -0.62 11.33 -10.47
CA PHE A 39 0.48 10.82 -11.26
C PHE A 39 0.52 11.58 -12.57
N ALA A 40 1.60 12.30 -12.82
CA ALA A 40 1.72 13.18 -13.97
C ALA A 40 3.04 12.94 -14.72
N GLY A 41 3.05 13.27 -16.00
CA GLY A 41 4.26 13.19 -16.80
C GLY A 41 4.03 12.55 -18.17
N ASN A 42 5.07 11.88 -18.65
CA ASN A 42 5.12 11.19 -19.94
C ASN A 42 6.09 10.00 -19.85
N VAL A 43 6.40 9.35 -20.98
CA VAL A 43 7.30 8.19 -21.00
C VAL A 43 8.72 8.50 -20.51
N ASN A 44 9.18 9.75 -20.62
CA ASN A 44 10.54 10.15 -20.24
C ASN A 44 10.64 10.65 -18.79
N GLU A 45 9.58 11.24 -18.26
CA GLU A 45 9.58 11.87 -16.96
C GLU A 45 8.23 11.65 -16.28
N GLN A 46 8.25 11.18 -15.04
CA GLN A 46 7.07 10.84 -14.25
C GLN A 46 7.17 11.44 -12.85
N HIS A 47 6.07 11.98 -12.36
CA HIS A 47 5.95 12.64 -11.08
C HIS A 47 4.79 12.07 -10.29
N ILE A 48 4.95 12.02 -8.98
CA ILE A 48 3.92 11.65 -8.01
C ILE A 48 3.76 12.83 -7.05
N ALA A 49 2.53 13.27 -6.85
CA ALA A 49 2.19 14.29 -5.86
C ALA A 49 1.04 13.81 -4.97
N VAL A 50 1.11 14.11 -3.67
CA VAL A 50 -0.05 13.96 -2.77
C VAL A 50 -1.00 15.10 -3.06
N ASP A 51 -2.26 14.79 -3.24
CA ASP A 51 -3.34 15.77 -3.39
C ASP A 51 -4.07 15.98 -2.06
N GLU A 52 -4.66 14.93 -1.51
CA GLU A 52 -5.46 15.03 -0.30
C GLU A 52 -5.37 13.76 0.56
N LEU A 53 -5.46 13.94 1.88
CA LEU A 53 -5.59 12.86 2.85
C LEU A 53 -6.98 12.90 3.49
N LYS A 54 -7.63 11.73 3.56
CA LYS A 54 -8.96 11.59 4.14
C LYS A 54 -9.00 10.41 5.09
N MET A 55 -9.67 10.60 6.23
CA MET A 55 -10.01 9.50 7.13
C MET A 55 -11.45 9.08 6.90
N MET A 56 -11.66 7.79 6.67
CA MET A 56 -12.97 7.18 6.46
C MET A 56 -13.27 6.16 7.56
N PRO A 57 -14.55 5.99 7.97
CA PRO A 57 -14.92 4.98 8.95
C PRO A 57 -14.64 3.57 8.41
N ARG A 58 -14.18 2.71 9.28
CA ARG A 58 -13.88 1.28 9.07
C ARG A 58 -12.81 0.99 8.01
N TRP A 59 -12.09 -0.08 8.27
CA TRP A 59 -11.14 -0.70 7.34
C TRP A 59 -11.71 -2.02 6.80
N TYR A 60 -11.79 -2.12 5.47
CA TYR A 60 -12.34 -3.29 4.77
C TYR A 60 -11.28 -4.15 4.07
N GLY A 61 -10.02 -3.74 4.14
CA GLY A 61 -8.92 -4.49 3.52
C GLY A 61 -8.34 -5.59 4.41
N LYS A 62 -7.18 -6.10 4.00
CA LYS A 62 -6.50 -7.19 4.72
C LYS A 62 -6.08 -6.76 6.14
N ARG A 63 -6.25 -7.70 7.09
CA ARG A 63 -5.82 -7.55 8.50
C ARG A 63 -4.73 -8.55 8.90
N LYS A 64 -4.36 -9.46 8.00
CA LYS A 64 -3.29 -10.44 8.18
C LYS A 64 -2.31 -10.32 7.04
N ARG A 65 -1.05 -10.76 7.26
CA ARG A 65 0.00 -10.73 6.24
C ARG A 65 0.18 -9.31 5.67
N LEU A 66 0.18 -8.33 6.56
CA LEU A 66 0.06 -6.91 6.20
C LEU A 66 1.17 -6.44 5.25
N ALA A 67 2.40 -6.91 5.47
CA ALA A 67 3.57 -6.55 4.66
C ALA A 67 3.81 -7.46 3.43
N GLU A 68 3.00 -8.51 3.25
CA GLU A 68 3.16 -9.42 2.12
C GLU A 68 2.47 -8.89 0.86
N LEU A 69 3.10 -9.14 -0.29
CA LEU A 69 2.55 -8.87 -1.62
C LEU A 69 2.26 -10.21 -2.32
N PRO A 70 1.02 -10.67 -2.31
CA PRO A 70 0.66 -11.93 -2.99
C PRO A 70 0.71 -11.82 -4.51
N MET A 71 0.57 -10.60 -5.03
CA MET A 71 0.59 -10.28 -6.45
C MET A 71 1.28 -8.93 -6.65
N GLU A 72 2.12 -8.80 -7.69
CA GLU A 72 2.82 -7.57 -8.01
C GLU A 72 2.23 -6.90 -9.25
N GLY A 73 1.75 -5.67 -9.08
CA GLY A 73 1.37 -4.76 -10.18
C GLY A 73 2.54 -3.91 -10.66
N ASN A 74 2.25 -2.88 -11.44
CA ASN A 74 3.24 -1.91 -11.93
C ASN A 74 3.55 -0.81 -10.90
N GLY A 75 2.92 -0.84 -9.75
CA GLY A 75 3.17 0.08 -8.66
C GLY A 75 3.02 -0.59 -7.31
N GLN A 76 3.57 0.05 -6.30
CA GLN A 76 3.56 -0.43 -4.94
C GLN A 76 3.37 0.73 -3.97
N ILE A 77 2.54 0.53 -2.96
CA ILE A 77 2.47 1.40 -1.78
C ILE A 77 3.02 0.64 -0.57
N THR A 78 3.93 1.27 0.16
CA THR A 78 4.58 0.71 1.35
C THR A 78 4.42 1.68 2.51
N VAL A 79 3.88 1.21 3.62
CA VAL A 79 3.75 1.96 4.87
C VAL A 79 4.78 1.45 5.87
N ARG A 80 5.57 2.36 6.41
CA ARG A 80 6.59 2.08 7.43
C ARG A 80 6.26 2.82 8.71
N ASP A 81 6.43 2.15 9.83
CA ASP A 81 6.48 2.84 11.13
C ASP A 81 7.64 3.84 11.12
N HIS A 82 7.34 5.12 11.36
CA HIS A 82 8.34 6.19 11.26
C HIS A 82 9.50 6.03 12.24
N ARG A 83 9.22 5.56 13.45
CA ARG A 83 10.21 5.43 14.51
C ARG A 83 11.17 4.27 14.30
N THR A 84 10.68 3.14 13.77
CA THR A 84 11.45 1.90 13.66
C THR A 84 11.91 1.61 12.23
N GLY A 85 11.31 2.24 11.22
CA GLY A 85 11.51 1.93 9.80
C GLY A 85 10.89 0.60 9.37
N THR A 86 10.20 -0.12 10.28
CA THR A 86 9.59 -1.42 10.00
C THR A 86 8.46 -1.28 8.99
N VAL A 87 8.45 -2.14 7.96
CA VAL A 87 7.33 -2.21 7.03
C VAL A 87 6.13 -2.80 7.75
N ILE A 88 5.06 -2.04 7.91
CA ILE A 88 3.85 -2.45 8.62
C ILE A 88 2.66 -2.72 7.69
N TYR A 89 2.70 -2.21 6.45
CA TYR A 89 1.70 -2.51 5.43
C TYR A 89 2.31 -2.38 4.04
N ARG A 90 1.84 -3.21 3.12
CA ARG A 90 2.23 -3.15 1.72
C ARG A 90 1.08 -3.59 0.82
N ASN A 91 0.91 -2.90 -0.30
CA ASN A 91 -0.01 -3.30 -1.35
C ASN A 91 0.58 -2.97 -2.72
N SER A 92 0.13 -3.67 -3.75
CA SER A 92 0.50 -3.38 -5.13
C SER A 92 -0.72 -2.94 -5.93
N PHE A 93 -0.46 -2.23 -7.02
CA PHE A 93 -1.50 -1.69 -7.89
C PHE A 93 -1.03 -1.60 -9.34
N SER A 94 -1.99 -1.37 -10.23
CA SER A 94 -1.76 -0.93 -11.60
C SER A 94 -2.69 0.24 -11.88
N THR A 95 -2.27 1.19 -12.73
CA THR A 95 -3.01 2.44 -12.97
C THR A 95 -3.20 2.71 -14.45
N LEU A 96 -4.23 3.51 -14.76
CA LEU A 96 -4.46 4.02 -16.11
C LEU A 96 -3.31 4.91 -16.60
N PHE A 97 -2.63 5.64 -15.70
CA PHE A 97 -1.44 6.40 -16.04
C PHE A 97 -0.35 5.50 -16.65
N GLN A 98 -0.04 4.38 -16.00
CA GLN A 98 0.98 3.44 -16.46
C GLN A 98 0.54 2.70 -17.75
N GLU A 99 -0.76 2.43 -17.91
CA GLU A 99 -1.29 1.89 -19.15
C GLU A 99 -1.12 2.92 -20.29
N TRP A 100 -1.52 4.19 -20.04
CA TRP A 100 -1.37 5.26 -21.03
C TRP A 100 0.09 5.48 -21.46
N LEU A 101 1.07 5.30 -20.58
CA LEU A 101 2.49 5.39 -20.92
C LEU A 101 2.91 4.42 -22.03
N SER A 102 2.16 3.35 -22.27
CA SER A 102 2.41 2.40 -23.37
C SER A 102 1.93 2.90 -24.74
N TYR A 103 1.09 3.94 -24.79
CA TYR A 103 0.57 4.49 -26.04
C TYR A 103 1.55 5.47 -26.68
N PRO A 104 1.54 5.60 -28.04
CA PRO A 104 2.41 6.54 -28.77
C PRO A 104 2.29 8.00 -28.31
N GLU A 105 1.09 8.41 -27.88
CA GLU A 105 0.81 9.77 -27.41
C GLU A 105 1.71 10.18 -26.22
N SER A 106 2.06 9.24 -25.36
CA SER A 106 2.91 9.51 -24.18
C SER A 106 4.33 9.97 -24.51
N LYS A 107 4.75 9.83 -25.79
CA LYS A 107 6.05 10.32 -26.25
C LYS A 107 6.06 11.82 -26.53
N THR A 108 4.90 12.41 -26.74
CA THR A 108 4.75 13.81 -27.19
C THR A 108 3.86 14.65 -26.31
N ALA A 109 3.04 14.02 -25.47
CA ALA A 109 2.13 14.69 -24.55
C ALA A 109 2.47 14.39 -23.11
N THR A 110 2.13 15.32 -22.22
CA THR A 110 2.15 15.16 -20.75
C THR A 110 0.71 15.13 -20.25
N LYS A 111 0.38 14.17 -19.41
CA LYS A 111 -0.94 14.05 -18.78
C LYS A 111 -0.82 13.88 -17.27
N SER A 112 -1.89 14.20 -16.57
CA SER A 112 -2.07 13.94 -15.14
C SER A 112 -3.27 13.04 -14.93
N PHE A 113 -3.14 12.09 -14.02
CA PHE A 113 -4.18 11.14 -13.64
C PHE A 113 -4.35 11.15 -12.14
N GLU A 114 -5.58 11.34 -11.69
CA GLU A 114 -5.94 11.18 -10.28
C GLU A 114 -5.97 9.70 -9.94
N ASN A 115 -5.42 9.36 -8.77
CA ASN A 115 -5.40 8.00 -8.24
C ASN A 115 -5.78 8.01 -6.77
N VAL A 116 -6.52 7.01 -6.35
CA VAL A 116 -6.98 6.87 -4.97
C VAL A 116 -6.43 5.56 -4.41
N PHE A 117 -5.74 5.65 -3.27
CA PHE A 117 -5.25 4.49 -2.54
C PHE A 117 -5.83 4.44 -1.14
N LEU A 118 -6.18 3.24 -0.72
CA LEU A 118 -6.70 2.98 0.61
C LEU A 118 -5.69 2.14 1.38
N VAL A 119 -5.31 2.63 2.55
CA VAL A 119 -4.49 1.89 3.52
C VAL A 119 -5.17 1.94 4.88
N PRO A 120 -4.89 1.01 5.80
CA PRO A 120 -5.44 1.10 7.14
C PRO A 120 -4.91 2.35 7.85
N MET A 121 -5.75 3.02 8.63
CA MET A 121 -5.38 4.24 9.35
C MET A 121 -4.34 3.92 10.44
N PRO A 122 -3.14 4.50 10.39
CA PRO A 122 -2.11 4.23 11.38
C PRO A 122 -2.44 4.85 12.74
N LYS A 123 -1.94 4.24 13.83
CA LYS A 123 -2.02 4.79 15.19
C LYS A 123 -0.99 5.89 15.43
N ASP A 124 0.21 5.68 14.89
CA ASP A 124 1.36 6.56 15.05
C ASP A 124 1.83 7.09 13.70
N THR A 125 2.77 8.02 13.73
CA THR A 125 3.38 8.59 12.52
C THR A 125 4.00 7.49 11.65
N VAL A 126 3.74 7.57 10.35
CA VAL A 126 4.25 6.63 9.35
C VAL A 126 4.89 7.36 8.17
N ASP A 127 5.81 6.67 7.50
CA ASP A 127 6.32 7.06 6.19
C ASP A 127 5.66 6.18 5.12
N ILE A 128 5.03 6.83 4.15
CA ILE A 128 4.38 6.15 3.03
C ILE A 128 5.20 6.37 1.77
N THR A 129 5.64 5.27 1.17
CA THR A 129 6.35 5.28 -0.10
C THR A 129 5.47 4.72 -1.20
N VAL A 130 5.35 5.45 -2.30
CA VAL A 130 4.68 5.01 -3.54
C VAL A 130 5.71 4.90 -4.63
N ASP A 131 5.79 3.72 -5.27
CA ASP A 131 6.67 3.42 -6.40
C ASP A 131 5.84 3.20 -7.66
N LEU A 132 6.23 3.81 -8.77
CA LEU A 132 5.84 3.40 -10.12
C LEU A 132 6.97 2.60 -10.74
N ARG A 133 6.65 1.51 -11.42
CA ARG A 133 7.62 0.59 -11.99
C ARG A 133 7.32 0.27 -13.44
N ASN A 134 8.36 0.16 -14.25
CA ASN A 134 8.23 -0.31 -15.62
C ASN A 134 8.05 -1.84 -15.70
N ASN A 135 7.92 -2.37 -16.92
CA ASN A 135 7.77 -3.81 -17.15
C ASN A 135 9.00 -4.64 -16.75
N ARG A 136 10.16 -4.01 -16.52
CA ARG A 136 11.38 -4.64 -16.02
C ARG A 136 11.51 -4.56 -14.51
N ARG A 137 10.49 -3.99 -13.83
CA ARG A 137 10.46 -3.73 -12.39
C ARG A 137 11.41 -2.61 -11.91
N ASP A 138 12.01 -1.85 -12.81
CA ASP A 138 12.77 -0.66 -12.44
C ASP A 138 11.82 0.43 -11.95
N ILE A 139 12.21 1.14 -10.90
CA ILE A 139 11.44 2.28 -10.38
C ILE A 139 11.59 3.44 -11.35
N THR A 140 10.47 3.93 -11.88
CA THR A 140 10.42 5.07 -12.82
C THR A 140 10.01 6.37 -12.13
N ALA A 141 9.27 6.29 -11.04
CA ALA A 141 8.98 7.41 -10.13
C ALA A 141 8.78 6.88 -8.71
N GLN A 142 9.15 7.69 -7.74
CA GLN A 142 8.97 7.36 -6.33
C GLN A 142 8.66 8.64 -5.53
N LEU A 143 7.73 8.55 -4.61
CA LEU A 143 7.47 9.55 -3.61
C LEU A 143 7.45 8.91 -2.23
N THR A 144 8.14 9.50 -1.26
CA THR A 144 7.97 9.19 0.17
C THR A 144 7.47 10.42 0.88
N HIS A 145 6.38 10.28 1.62
CA HIS A 145 5.84 11.34 2.47
C HIS A 145 5.45 10.80 3.83
N GLN A 146 5.45 11.69 4.81
CA GLN A 146 5.05 11.37 6.17
C GLN A 146 3.55 11.60 6.36
N VAL A 147 2.92 10.76 7.17
CA VAL A 147 1.55 10.94 7.65
C VAL A 147 1.54 10.92 9.17
N VAL A 148 1.07 12.01 9.75
CA VAL A 148 0.84 12.16 11.18
C VAL A 148 -0.67 12.00 11.43
N PRO A 149 -1.14 10.95 12.14
CA PRO A 149 -2.56 10.67 12.29
C PRO A 149 -3.40 11.80 12.91
N SER A 150 -2.77 12.65 13.71
CA SER A 150 -3.39 13.82 14.34
C SER A 150 -3.35 15.10 13.51
N ASP A 151 -2.85 15.04 12.26
CA ASP A 151 -2.78 16.20 11.40
C ASP A 151 -4.20 16.70 11.07
N ILE A 152 -4.44 17.98 11.33
CA ILE A 152 -5.72 18.66 11.07
C ILE A 152 -6.07 18.74 9.57
N LEU A 153 -5.09 18.56 8.69
CA LEU A 153 -5.30 18.52 7.25
C LEU A 153 -5.88 17.20 6.76
N ILE A 154 -5.90 16.14 7.59
CA ILE A 154 -6.60 14.90 7.27
C ILE A 154 -8.09 15.14 7.41
N ARG A 155 -8.78 15.20 6.28
CA ARG A 155 -10.22 15.45 6.24
C ARG A 155 -11.01 14.23 6.68
N HIS A 156 -11.86 14.38 7.69
CA HIS A 156 -12.77 13.33 8.14
C HIS A 156 -13.97 13.22 7.21
N VAL A 157 -14.15 12.07 6.57
CA VAL A 157 -15.25 11.79 5.67
C VAL A 157 -16.15 10.71 6.31
N GLY A 158 -17.37 11.10 6.66
CA GLY A 158 -18.39 10.18 7.16
C GLY A 158 -19.27 9.63 6.04
N HIS A 159 -20.03 8.57 6.33
CA HIS A 159 -21.11 8.13 5.46
C HIS A 159 -22.28 9.13 5.57
N ARG A 160 -22.49 9.91 4.52
CA ARG A 160 -23.63 10.87 4.49
C ARG A 160 -24.96 10.17 4.20
N HIS A 161 -24.91 9.07 3.46
CA HIS A 161 -26.10 8.29 3.08
C HIS A 161 -25.75 6.80 3.13
N VAL A 162 -26.71 5.99 3.54
CA VAL A 162 -26.63 4.54 3.39
C VAL A 162 -27.07 4.21 1.98
N THR A 163 -26.16 3.73 1.15
CA THR A 163 -26.50 3.22 -0.17
C THR A 163 -27.27 1.91 0.01
N PRO A 164 -28.50 1.79 -0.51
CA PRO A 164 -29.23 0.53 -0.45
C PRO A 164 -28.42 -0.58 -1.14
N TYR A 165 -28.37 -1.75 -0.54
CA TYR A 165 -27.75 -2.92 -1.14
C TYR A 165 -28.53 -4.18 -0.78
N GLU A 166 -28.38 -5.19 -1.62
CA GLU A 166 -28.92 -6.53 -1.40
C GLU A 166 -27.76 -7.53 -1.27
N THR A 167 -27.83 -8.41 -0.28
CA THR A 167 -26.87 -9.49 -0.13
C THR A 167 -27.32 -10.71 -0.91
N ILE A 168 -26.72 -10.94 -2.07
CA ILE A 168 -27.03 -12.07 -2.95
C ILE A 168 -26.56 -13.38 -2.31
N GLN A 169 -25.36 -13.36 -1.69
CA GLN A 169 -24.80 -14.53 -1.01
C GLN A 169 -24.05 -14.12 0.25
N GLN A 170 -24.51 -14.64 1.39
CA GLN A 170 -23.86 -14.38 2.67
C GLN A 170 -22.60 -15.25 2.81
N ALA A 171 -21.48 -14.59 3.13
CA ALA A 171 -20.24 -15.28 3.47
C ALA A 171 -20.36 -15.97 4.84
N LYS A 172 -19.91 -17.22 4.94
CA LYS A 172 -19.83 -17.94 6.22
C LYS A 172 -18.62 -17.50 7.04
N ASP A 173 -17.51 -17.20 6.38
CA ASP A 173 -16.28 -16.71 6.98
C ASP A 173 -15.72 -15.58 6.12
N THR A 174 -15.89 -14.35 6.58
CA THR A 174 -15.47 -13.13 5.84
C THR A 174 -13.95 -13.03 5.69
N THR A 175 -13.17 -13.78 6.46
CA THR A 175 -11.69 -13.76 6.39
C THR A 175 -11.15 -14.72 5.31
N ARG A 176 -11.97 -15.62 4.78
CA ARG A 176 -11.59 -16.67 3.83
C ARG A 176 -12.39 -16.64 2.53
N CYS A 177 -13.14 -15.56 2.32
CA CYS A 177 -13.99 -15.39 1.14
C CYS A 177 -13.48 -14.23 0.28
N ILE A 178 -13.75 -14.30 -1.00
CA ILE A 178 -13.65 -13.17 -1.92
C ILE A 178 -14.97 -12.41 -1.82
N HIS A 179 -14.88 -11.11 -1.56
CA HIS A 179 -16.02 -10.22 -1.51
C HIS A 179 -16.19 -9.56 -2.89
N ILE A 180 -17.36 -9.73 -3.49
CA ILE A 180 -17.70 -9.16 -4.80
C ILE A 180 -18.87 -8.20 -4.60
N ALA A 181 -18.72 -6.96 -5.03
CA ALA A 181 -19.78 -5.97 -5.10
C ALA A 181 -20.15 -5.72 -6.56
N PHE A 182 -21.42 -5.85 -6.88
CA PHE A 182 -21.97 -5.44 -8.17
C PHE A 182 -22.53 -4.03 -8.03
N LEU A 183 -21.95 -3.11 -8.79
CA LEU A 183 -22.41 -1.73 -8.86
C LEU A 183 -23.25 -1.58 -10.13
N ALA A 184 -24.55 -1.34 -9.97
CA ALA A 184 -25.41 -1.02 -11.10
C ALA A 184 -25.12 0.41 -11.57
N GLU A 185 -24.93 0.61 -12.86
CA GLU A 185 -25.00 1.96 -13.44
C GLU A 185 -26.43 2.48 -13.29
N GLY A 186 -26.54 3.70 -12.77
CA GLY A 186 -27.82 4.36 -12.62
C GLY A 186 -28.31 4.91 -13.96
N TYR A 187 -29.20 4.18 -14.59
CA TYR A 187 -30.02 4.68 -15.70
C TYR A 187 -31.37 5.06 -15.17
#